data_ec1c806aa74e730b51e81bf76de12e26
#
_entry.id   ec1c806aa74e730b51e81bf76de12e26
#
_cell.length_a   1.000
_cell.length_b   1.000
_cell.length_c   1.000
_cell.angle_alpha   90.00
_cell.angle_beta   90.00
_cell.angle_gamma   90.00
#
_symmetry.space_group_name_H-M   'P 1'
#
loop_
_entity.id
_entity.type
_entity.pdbx_description
1 polymer ?
#
loop_
_entity_poly.entity_id
_entity_poly.type
_entity_poly.pdbx_seq_one_letter_code
_entity_poly.pdbx_strand_id
1 'polypeptide(L)'
;MDKLDFSILHELQKNGRISNQELSDRVNLSPTPCSRRVKILEQSGVIKGYSATVDAELFGLPIMAFVNVRLVKQTDVEIKVFENEIMALNEITACYLMSGRNDYLLQVFAASLKHYETFVRKKLTPVSYTHLTLPTILLV
;
A
#
# COMPACT_ATOMS: atom_id res chain seq x y z
N MET A 1 2.14 20.68 -14.24
CA MET A 1 2.92 19.52 -14.72
C MET A 1 2.95 19.52 -16.25
N ASP A 2 4.13 19.39 -16.82
CA ASP A 2 4.34 19.29 -18.27
C ASP A 2 4.84 17.90 -18.69
N LYS A 3 5.11 17.70 -19.99
CA LYS A 3 5.59 16.40 -20.52
C LYS A 3 6.89 15.94 -19.88
N LEU A 4 7.79 16.87 -19.50
CA LEU A 4 9.06 16.53 -18.85
C LEU A 4 8.83 16.04 -17.42
N ASP A 5 7.87 16.63 -16.69
CA ASP A 5 7.50 16.16 -15.35
C ASP A 5 6.96 14.73 -15.38
N PHE A 6 6.11 14.42 -16.38
CA PHE A 6 5.64 13.04 -16.58
C PHE A 6 6.76 12.07 -16.93
N SER A 7 7.74 12.48 -17.75
CA SER A 7 8.91 11.64 -18.06
C SER A 7 9.77 11.38 -16.83
N ILE A 8 10.00 12.40 -16.01
CA ILE A 8 10.73 12.27 -14.73
C ILE A 8 10.01 11.28 -13.81
N LEU A 9 8.70 11.44 -13.61
CA LEU A 9 7.89 10.54 -12.77
C LEU A 9 7.93 9.10 -13.28
N HIS A 10 7.86 8.89 -14.60
CA HIS A 10 7.92 7.57 -15.19
C HIS A 10 9.26 6.85 -14.91
N GLU A 11 10.39 7.56 -15.04
CA GLU A 11 11.69 6.96 -14.73
C GLU A 11 11.86 6.71 -13.22
N LEU A 12 11.40 7.63 -12.36
CA LEU A 12 11.42 7.46 -10.91
C LEU A 12 10.53 6.31 -10.43
N GLN A 13 9.39 6.05 -11.08
CA GLN A 13 8.55 4.89 -10.78
C GLN A 13 9.22 3.56 -11.13
N LYS A 14 10.07 3.51 -12.16
CA LYS A 14 10.86 2.31 -12.51
C LYS A 14 12.01 2.10 -11.54
N ASN A 15 12.69 3.17 -11.17
CA ASN A 15 13.85 3.15 -10.29
C ASN A 15 13.90 4.41 -9.40
N GLY A 16 13.35 4.32 -8.20
CA GLY A 16 13.36 5.41 -7.22
C GLY A 16 14.75 5.74 -6.66
N ARG A 17 15.79 4.94 -6.97
CA ARG A 17 17.19 5.18 -6.57
C ARG A 17 18.07 5.65 -7.71
N ILE A 18 17.50 6.00 -8.87
CA ILE A 18 18.24 6.56 -10.01
C ILE A 18 18.96 7.84 -9.57
N SER A 19 20.21 8.00 -10.00
CA SER A 19 20.96 9.23 -9.74
C SER A 19 20.38 10.39 -10.54
N ASN A 20 20.56 11.65 -10.03
CA ASN A 20 20.11 12.81 -10.78
C ASN A 20 20.80 12.95 -12.15
N GLN A 21 22.05 12.53 -12.25
CA GLN A 21 22.78 12.51 -13.52
C GLN A 21 22.12 11.56 -14.52
N GLU A 22 21.91 10.32 -14.12
CA GLU A 22 21.27 9.30 -14.97
C GLU A 22 19.82 9.67 -15.34
N LEU A 23 19.06 10.20 -14.37
CA LEU A 23 17.69 10.67 -14.62
C LEU A 23 17.68 11.79 -15.66
N SER A 24 18.57 12.78 -15.51
CA SER A 24 18.68 13.92 -16.44
C SER A 24 19.00 13.45 -17.87
N ASP A 25 19.91 12.51 -18.01
CA ASP A 25 20.28 11.93 -19.29
C ASP A 25 19.07 11.20 -19.95
N ARG A 26 18.31 10.45 -19.17
CA ARG A 26 17.12 9.71 -19.67
C ARG A 26 15.98 10.61 -20.11
N VAL A 27 15.82 11.78 -19.46
CA VAL A 27 14.75 12.74 -19.79
C VAL A 27 15.23 13.88 -20.69
N ASN A 28 16.47 13.80 -21.21
CA ASN A 28 17.08 14.82 -22.05
C ASN A 28 17.08 16.22 -21.42
N LEU A 29 17.47 16.31 -20.16
CA LEU A 29 17.66 17.55 -19.42
C LEU A 29 19.11 17.67 -18.92
N SER A 30 19.53 18.91 -18.61
CA SER A 30 20.73 19.10 -17.79
C SER A 30 20.43 18.74 -16.32
N PRO A 31 21.44 18.31 -15.54
CA PRO A 31 21.26 17.85 -14.14
C PRO A 31 20.57 18.88 -13.23
N THR A 32 20.94 20.17 -13.35
CA THR A 32 20.39 21.23 -12.49
C THR A 32 18.88 21.45 -12.69
N PRO A 33 18.36 21.67 -13.91
CA PRO A 33 16.91 21.78 -14.12
C PRO A 33 16.16 20.48 -13.80
N CYS A 34 16.77 19.32 -14.02
CA CYS A 34 16.18 18.03 -13.64
C CYS A 34 15.97 17.96 -12.12
N SER A 35 17.03 18.20 -11.34
CA SER A 35 16.96 18.21 -9.86
C SER A 35 15.94 19.22 -9.34
N ARG A 36 15.85 20.41 -9.94
CA ARG A 36 14.87 21.43 -9.54
C ARG A 36 13.43 20.93 -9.77
N ARG A 37 13.16 20.27 -10.89
CA ARG A 37 11.84 19.69 -11.18
C ARG A 37 11.46 18.58 -10.19
N VAL A 38 12.39 17.68 -9.89
CA VAL A 38 12.17 16.62 -8.87
C VAL A 38 11.78 17.24 -7.54
N LYS A 39 12.53 18.25 -7.06
CA LYS A 39 12.21 18.96 -5.81
C LYS A 39 10.82 19.61 -5.83
N ILE A 40 10.41 20.20 -6.93
CA ILE A 40 9.05 20.77 -7.07
C ILE A 40 7.99 19.67 -6.97
N LEU A 41 8.22 18.51 -7.61
CA LEU A 41 7.29 17.36 -7.54
C LEU A 41 7.19 16.77 -6.14
N GLU A 42 8.29 16.72 -5.39
CA GLU A 42 8.33 16.33 -3.98
C GLU A 42 7.59 17.34 -3.10
N GLN A 43 7.91 18.62 -3.21
CA GLN A 43 7.31 19.69 -2.40
C GLN A 43 5.81 19.86 -2.67
N SER A 44 5.37 19.62 -3.89
CA SER A 44 3.94 19.67 -4.25
C SER A 44 3.16 18.44 -3.82
N GLY A 45 3.82 17.40 -3.26
CA GLY A 45 3.18 16.16 -2.82
C GLY A 45 2.79 15.22 -3.95
N VAL A 46 3.17 15.50 -5.20
CA VAL A 46 3.00 14.56 -6.33
C VAL A 46 3.85 13.32 -6.10
N ILE A 47 5.12 13.51 -5.68
CA ILE A 47 5.95 12.43 -5.15
C ILE A 47 5.72 12.40 -3.64
N LYS A 48 5.04 11.35 -3.17
CA LYS A 48 4.74 11.16 -1.74
C LYS A 48 5.92 10.58 -0.95
N GLY A 49 6.87 9.97 -1.63
CA GLY A 49 8.03 9.34 -1.03
C GLY A 49 8.63 8.25 -1.92
N TYR A 50 9.68 7.63 -1.41
CA TYR A 50 10.37 6.51 -2.04
C TYR A 50 10.36 5.34 -1.06
N SER A 51 10.03 4.14 -1.55
CA SER A 51 9.97 2.93 -0.73
C SER A 51 10.71 1.78 -1.40
N ALA A 52 11.23 0.86 -0.60
CA ALA A 52 11.78 -0.39 -1.10
C ALA A 52 10.67 -1.41 -1.29
N THR A 53 10.69 -2.12 -2.41
CA THR A 53 9.92 -3.36 -2.55
C THR A 53 10.71 -4.47 -1.87
N VAL A 54 10.10 -5.12 -0.87
CA VAL A 54 10.71 -6.18 -0.07
C VAL A 54 10.10 -7.51 -0.48
N ASP A 55 10.95 -8.52 -0.65
CA ASP A 55 10.51 -9.90 -0.82
C ASP A 55 9.95 -10.42 0.51
N ALA A 56 8.65 -10.68 0.52
CA ALA A 56 7.94 -11.06 1.74
C ALA A 56 8.35 -12.45 2.24
N GLU A 57 8.66 -13.39 1.33
CA GLU A 57 9.11 -14.73 1.69
C GLU A 57 10.48 -14.70 2.37
N LEU A 58 11.44 -13.99 1.76
CA LEU A 58 12.77 -13.80 2.36
C LEU A 58 12.71 -12.99 3.66
N PHE A 59 11.73 -12.13 3.83
CA PHE A 59 11.46 -11.41 5.07
C PHE A 59 10.83 -12.29 6.16
N GLY A 60 10.41 -13.52 5.84
CA GLY A 60 9.78 -14.46 6.76
C GLY A 60 8.27 -14.35 6.84
N LEU A 61 7.63 -13.75 5.85
CA LEU A 61 6.17 -13.59 5.73
C LEU A 61 5.63 -14.25 4.43
N PRO A 62 5.76 -15.59 4.28
CA PRO A 62 5.44 -16.26 3.02
C PRO A 62 3.93 -16.32 2.72
N ILE A 63 3.09 -16.00 3.68
CA ILE A 63 1.64 -16.03 3.49
C ILE A 63 1.14 -14.62 3.17
N MET A 64 0.56 -14.46 1.99
CA MET A 64 -0.22 -13.26 1.64
C MET A 64 -1.68 -13.65 1.47
N ALA A 65 -2.57 -12.96 2.16
CA ALA A 65 -4.00 -13.19 2.09
C ALA A 65 -4.76 -11.90 1.78
N PHE A 66 -5.82 -12.03 0.97
CA PHE A 66 -6.80 -10.96 0.78
C PHE A 66 -8.05 -11.29 1.59
N VAL A 67 -8.44 -10.39 2.48
CA VAL A 67 -9.59 -10.53 3.36
C VAL A 67 -10.66 -9.53 2.95
N ASN A 68 -11.81 -10.02 2.54
CA ASN A 68 -12.98 -9.18 2.31
C ASN A 68 -13.67 -8.87 3.64
N VAL A 69 -13.91 -7.60 3.88
CA VAL A 69 -14.60 -7.13 5.08
C VAL A 69 -15.90 -6.45 4.69
N ARG A 70 -16.95 -6.76 5.45
CA ARG A 70 -18.23 -6.06 5.37
C ARG A 70 -18.58 -5.53 6.74
N LEU A 71 -18.83 -4.23 6.83
CA LEU A 71 -19.27 -3.61 8.06
C LEU A 71 -20.76 -3.90 8.30
N VAL A 72 -21.15 -4.15 9.55
CA VAL A 72 -22.55 -4.36 9.92
C VAL A 72 -23.35 -3.08 9.79
N LYS A 73 -22.70 -1.96 10.10
CA LYS A 73 -23.25 -0.62 9.95
C LYS A 73 -22.24 0.26 9.20
N GLN A 74 -22.74 1.08 8.31
CA GLN A 74 -21.95 1.95 7.43
C GLN A 74 -22.15 3.42 7.80
N THR A 75 -22.10 3.75 9.11
CA THR A 75 -22.11 5.13 9.55
C THR A 75 -20.69 5.71 9.50
N ASP A 76 -20.58 7.03 9.28
CA ASP A 76 -19.27 7.71 9.22
C ASP A 76 -18.42 7.49 10.47
N VAL A 77 -19.08 7.31 11.63
CA VAL A 77 -18.40 7.04 12.89
C VAL A 77 -17.79 5.65 12.90
N GLU A 78 -18.56 4.63 12.51
CA GLU A 78 -18.11 3.24 12.50
C GLU A 78 -17.05 2.99 11.43
N ILE A 79 -17.15 3.64 10.27
CA ILE A 79 -16.14 3.64 9.22
C ILE A 79 -14.81 4.17 9.77
N LYS A 80 -14.82 5.34 10.42
CA LYS A 80 -13.60 5.94 11.00
C LYS A 80 -12.99 5.08 12.11
N VAL A 81 -13.82 4.49 12.97
CA VAL A 81 -13.34 3.58 14.02
C VAL A 81 -12.66 2.38 13.40
N PHE A 82 -13.30 1.72 12.42
CA PHE A 82 -12.74 0.59 11.71
C PHE A 82 -11.40 0.93 11.03
N GLU A 83 -11.35 2.03 10.27
CA GLU A 83 -10.14 2.46 9.57
C GLU A 83 -8.98 2.71 10.55
N ASN A 84 -9.23 3.37 11.69
CA ASN A 84 -8.21 3.61 12.71
C ASN A 84 -7.72 2.30 13.35
N GLU A 85 -8.62 1.37 13.65
CA GLU A 85 -8.28 0.09 14.26
C GLU A 85 -7.43 -0.78 13.32
N ILE A 86 -7.79 -0.88 12.03
CA ILE A 86 -7.02 -1.67 11.07
C ILE A 86 -5.66 -1.05 10.74
N MET A 87 -5.54 0.28 10.72
CA MET A 87 -4.25 0.97 10.51
C MET A 87 -3.25 0.71 11.64
N ALA A 88 -3.70 0.33 12.82
CA ALA A 88 -2.86 -0.04 13.96
C ALA A 88 -2.33 -1.49 13.89
N LEU A 89 -2.82 -2.30 12.95
CA LEU A 89 -2.45 -3.70 12.80
C LEU A 89 -1.29 -3.87 11.81
N ASN A 90 -0.13 -4.25 12.29
CA ASN A 90 1.09 -4.39 11.48
C ASN A 90 1.00 -5.47 10.40
N GLU A 91 0.13 -6.46 10.57
CA GLU A 91 -0.12 -7.54 9.61
C GLU A 91 -0.85 -7.04 8.35
N ILE A 92 -1.52 -5.87 8.41
CA ILE A 92 -2.25 -5.26 7.30
C ILE A 92 -1.33 -4.28 6.58
N THR A 93 -1.03 -4.55 5.33
CA THR A 93 -0.14 -3.71 4.50
C THR A 93 -0.89 -2.80 3.53
N ALA A 94 -2.15 -3.14 3.21
CA ALA A 94 -3.01 -2.31 2.39
C ALA A 94 -4.49 -2.52 2.75
N CYS A 95 -5.27 -1.45 2.58
CA CYS A 95 -6.72 -1.44 2.75
C CYS A 95 -7.33 -0.69 1.56
N TYR A 96 -8.25 -1.34 0.87
CA TYR A 96 -8.94 -0.79 -0.29
C TYR A 96 -10.43 -0.69 -0.01
N LEU A 97 -11.01 0.50 -0.22
CA LEU A 97 -12.46 0.67 -0.24
C LEU A 97 -13.01 0.00 -1.50
N MET A 98 -14.02 -0.83 -1.34
CA MET A 98 -14.60 -1.60 -2.41
C MET A 98 -16.00 -1.07 -2.78
N SER A 99 -16.35 -1.14 -4.05
CA SER A 99 -17.73 -0.96 -4.50
C SER A 99 -18.40 -2.34 -4.65
N GLY A 100 -19.59 -2.54 -4.08
CA GLY A 100 -20.35 -3.78 -4.23
C GLY A 100 -20.80 -4.40 -2.91
N ARG A 101 -20.66 -5.74 -2.78
CA ARG A 101 -21.15 -6.48 -1.61
C ARG A 101 -20.28 -6.36 -0.37
N ASN A 102 -19.00 -6.07 -0.55
CA ASN A 102 -18.01 -5.91 0.51
C ASN A 102 -17.58 -4.46 0.57
N ASP A 103 -17.27 -3.98 1.76
CA ASP A 103 -16.89 -2.58 1.98
C ASP A 103 -15.40 -2.38 1.83
N TYR A 104 -14.57 -3.36 2.28
CA TYR A 104 -13.12 -3.26 2.25
C TYR A 104 -12.47 -4.57 1.80
N LEU A 105 -11.33 -4.44 1.14
CA LEU A 105 -10.36 -5.50 0.85
C LEU A 105 -9.07 -5.20 1.59
N LEU A 106 -8.68 -6.09 2.50
CA LEU A 106 -7.43 -5.98 3.26
C LEU A 106 -6.38 -6.92 2.66
N GLN A 107 -5.16 -6.43 2.51
CA GLN A 107 -4.00 -7.25 2.22
C GLN A 107 -3.26 -7.54 3.51
N VAL A 108 -3.10 -8.82 3.84
CA VAL A 108 -2.54 -9.31 5.10
C VAL A 108 -1.34 -10.19 4.80
N PHE A 109 -0.24 -9.97 5.53
CA PHE A 109 0.92 -10.86 5.51
C PHE A 109 1.08 -11.59 6.84
N ALA A 110 1.52 -12.86 6.76
CA ALA A 110 1.74 -13.68 7.94
C ALA A 110 2.91 -14.66 7.76
N ALA A 111 3.58 -15.00 8.87
CA ALA A 111 4.70 -15.92 8.88
C ALA A 111 4.28 -17.40 8.69
N SER A 112 3.02 -17.74 8.96
CA SER A 112 2.46 -19.08 8.76
C SER A 112 0.93 -19.02 8.73
N LEU A 113 0.31 -20.10 8.24
CA LEU A 113 -1.15 -20.24 8.26
C LEU A 113 -1.73 -20.17 9.67
N LYS A 114 -1.04 -20.76 10.65
CA LYS A 114 -1.42 -20.69 12.07
C LYS A 114 -1.37 -19.25 12.60
N HIS A 115 -0.36 -18.46 12.20
CA HIS A 115 -0.26 -17.04 12.52
C HIS A 115 -1.42 -16.25 11.92
N TYR A 116 -1.73 -16.51 10.64
CA TYR A 116 -2.86 -15.90 9.95
C TYR A 116 -4.20 -16.21 10.64
N GLU A 117 -4.48 -17.46 10.97
CA GLU A 117 -5.69 -17.86 11.70
C GLU A 117 -5.80 -17.18 13.07
N THR A 118 -4.68 -17.09 13.78
CA THR A 118 -4.59 -16.41 15.08
C THR A 118 -4.86 -14.90 14.94
N PHE A 119 -4.28 -14.28 13.92
CA PHE A 119 -4.52 -12.89 13.58
C PHE A 119 -5.99 -12.61 13.30
N VAL A 120 -6.61 -13.36 12.39
CA VAL A 120 -8.02 -13.21 12.04
C VAL A 120 -8.90 -13.33 13.27
N ARG A 121 -8.71 -14.38 14.06
CA ARG A 121 -9.56 -14.67 15.22
C ARG A 121 -9.37 -13.70 16.39
N LYS A 122 -8.12 -13.31 16.69
CA LYS A 122 -7.81 -12.53 17.90
C LYS A 122 -7.72 -11.02 17.66
N LYS A 123 -7.35 -10.60 16.45
CA LYS A 123 -7.11 -9.19 16.15
C LYS A 123 -8.16 -8.63 15.18
N LEU A 124 -8.48 -9.34 14.11
CA LEU A 124 -9.37 -8.82 13.09
C LEU A 124 -10.86 -9.03 13.43
N THR A 125 -11.25 -10.22 13.96
CA THR A 125 -12.64 -10.48 14.34
C THR A 125 -13.15 -9.62 15.50
N PRO A 126 -12.34 -9.28 16.54
CA PRO A 126 -12.75 -8.37 17.60
C PRO A 126 -12.84 -6.90 17.16
N VAL A 127 -12.25 -6.51 16.03
CA VAL A 127 -12.52 -5.22 15.38
C VAL A 127 -14.03 -5.21 15.09
N SER A 128 -14.78 -4.61 15.97
CA SER A 128 -16.22 -4.70 16.10
C SER A 128 -16.90 -4.44 14.76
N TYR A 129 -17.85 -5.29 14.41
CA TYR A 129 -18.82 -5.08 13.33
C TYR A 129 -18.46 -5.64 11.94
N THR A 130 -17.62 -6.65 11.84
CA THR A 130 -17.23 -7.20 10.53
C THR A 130 -17.82 -8.60 10.28
N HIS A 131 -18.47 -8.79 9.15
CA HIS A 131 -18.64 -10.10 8.53
C HIS A 131 -17.43 -10.36 7.63
N LEU A 132 -16.58 -11.31 8.03
CA LEU A 132 -15.45 -11.75 7.21
C LEU A 132 -15.94 -12.83 6.23
N THR A 133 -15.70 -12.64 4.95
CA THR A 133 -15.81 -13.73 3.98
C THR A 133 -14.47 -14.47 3.93
N LEU A 134 -14.52 -15.78 3.67
CA LEU A 134 -13.31 -16.61 3.58
C LEU A 134 -12.27 -15.97 2.64
N PRO A 135 -11.02 -15.87 3.08
CA PRO A 135 -9.97 -15.23 2.31
C PRO A 135 -9.56 -16.05 1.10
N THR A 136 -9.17 -15.37 0.04
CA THR A 136 -8.35 -15.98 -1.00
C THR A 136 -6.91 -15.95 -0.52
N ILE A 137 -6.34 -17.11 -0.16
CA ILE A 137 -4.93 -17.25 0.22
C ILE A 137 -4.15 -17.47 -1.07
N LEU A 138 -3.24 -16.56 -1.39
CA LEU A 138 -2.21 -16.77 -2.38
C LEU A 138 -0.94 -17.19 -1.63
N LEU A 139 -0.48 -18.41 -1.89
CA LEU A 139 0.89 -18.81 -1.59
C LEU A 139 1.79 -18.18 -2.64
N VAL A 140 2.65 -17.27 -2.23
CA VAL A 140 3.65 -16.64 -3.09
C VAL A 140 4.90 -17.52 -3.08
#